data_070906edbee53130e66ed88e1ca24008
#
_entry.id   070906edbee53130e66ed88e1ca24008
#
_cell.length_a   1.000
_cell.length_b   1.000
_cell.length_c   1.000
_cell.angle_alpha   90.00
_cell.angle_beta   90.00
_cell.angle_gamma   90.00
#
_symmetry.space_group_name_H-M   'P 1'
#
loop_
_entity.id
_entity.type
_entity.pdbx_description
1 polymer ?
#
loop_
_entity_poly.entity_id
_entity_poly.type
_entity_poly.pdbx_seq_one_letter_code
_entity_poly.pdbx_strand_id
1 'polypeptide(L)'
;MDNQRYLIVDVGSTTTKAILIEQVDGEYRMTFRGESGTTVEAPNEDVMIGIRRAVGEIARLSGYSLLDDSGLHAEAVSTEFLATSSAGGGLQVLVCGLAKAVTGESAQRAALGAGAIILDVFSTDDERPVFRRMEALRRARPDMVLLAGGVDGGKSVNFAVEFCDMLNSSKPQPRFGKTYRMPVIYAGNNLAAPLVQDTLDDVFDLSVMPNLRPGFEEENLGPTRDRIHELFLSHVMEQAPGYFALKRQTTGPILPTPLAVGRIMTHLAERDETNILGADIGGATTDVFSVIGGTFNRTVSANLGMSYSSGNVLVSAGVANILRWLPFPCDETQLENAIANKLIHPTSVPETLRDLAIEQALAREALRLSLEQHIELAKELPGEELSSLKKVLSSQEEGLKSRARTIDMGTIGLLIGSGGVLSHAPRRAQAAAILLDAFQPKGFCFLAVDSIFMMPHLGALTQTNSEAALNVLEKDCFIRLGPSFSLFGLPYDPDLLGKPVLTYSFSGPAGEQQGTVAYGEIAVLPLSAEASAKIRLQPSEGGDVGRGKNVALQMEVSGGTVGVILDCRGRDIVHLESQINWQQQAKWVEALGAFTAAELQALGGGR
;
A
#
# COMPACT_ATOMS: atom_id res chain seq x y z
N MET A 1 -3.76 15.82 35.75
CA MET A 1 -3.63 14.82 34.66
C MET A 1 -2.45 15.29 33.84
N ASP A 2 -1.37 14.50 33.80
CA ASP A 2 -0.19 14.86 33.00
C ASP A 2 -0.62 14.99 31.53
N ASN A 3 -0.40 16.18 30.99
CA ASN A 3 -0.71 16.51 29.60
C ASN A 3 0.37 15.88 28.73
N GLN A 4 0.30 14.57 28.50
CA GLN A 4 1.29 13.83 27.71
C GLN A 4 1.22 14.31 26.25
N ARG A 5 2.38 14.69 25.72
CA ARG A 5 2.58 15.12 24.34
C ARG A 5 3.37 14.07 23.58
N TYR A 6 3.13 14.01 22.28
CA TYR A 6 3.90 13.16 21.38
C TYR A 6 4.48 14.01 20.25
N LEU A 7 5.79 14.06 20.16
CA LEU A 7 6.53 14.59 19.03
C LEU A 7 6.94 13.40 18.17
N ILE A 8 6.48 13.35 16.93
CA ILE A 8 6.74 12.21 16.06
C ILE A 8 7.32 12.71 14.74
N VAL A 9 8.39 12.07 14.30
CA VAL A 9 9.10 12.44 13.06
C VAL A 9 9.12 11.26 12.11
N ASP A 10 8.75 11.49 10.85
CA ASP A 10 9.00 10.57 9.75
C ASP A 10 10.09 11.10 8.85
N VAL A 11 11.21 10.38 8.79
CA VAL A 11 12.34 10.73 7.93
C VAL A 11 12.19 10.00 6.60
N GLY A 12 11.52 10.66 5.65
CA GLY A 12 11.36 10.14 4.30
C GLY A 12 12.62 10.27 3.45
N SER A 13 12.61 9.72 2.24
CA SER A 13 13.73 9.78 1.30
C SER A 13 14.05 11.21 0.82
N THR A 14 13.04 12.05 0.70
CA THR A 14 13.17 13.45 0.21
C THR A 14 12.75 14.48 1.24
N THR A 15 11.76 14.14 2.07
CA THR A 15 11.15 15.08 3.03
C THR A 15 11.10 14.45 4.41
N THR A 16 11.54 15.20 5.41
CA THR A 16 11.37 14.90 6.83
C THR A 16 10.17 15.68 7.34
N LYS A 17 9.19 14.96 7.91
CA LYS A 17 7.97 15.51 8.49
C LYS A 17 7.96 15.32 9.99
N ALA A 18 7.52 16.32 10.73
CA ALA A 18 7.32 16.27 12.16
C ALA A 18 5.89 16.65 12.51
N ILE A 19 5.30 15.97 13.49
CA ILE A 19 3.98 16.33 14.04
C ILE A 19 4.05 16.40 15.55
N LEU A 20 3.23 17.28 16.13
CA LEU A 20 2.96 17.36 17.55
C LEU A 20 1.52 16.94 17.82
N ILE A 21 1.35 16.00 18.73
CA ILE A 21 0.05 15.52 19.19
C ILE A 21 -0.11 15.88 20.66
N GLU A 22 -1.23 16.50 20.99
CA GLU A 22 -1.56 16.97 22.34
C GLU A 22 -3.02 16.65 22.67
N GLN A 23 -3.35 16.70 23.96
CA GLN A 23 -4.75 16.66 24.39
C GLN A 23 -5.39 18.04 24.24
N VAL A 24 -6.44 18.11 23.44
CA VAL A 24 -7.29 19.29 23.24
C VAL A 24 -8.71 18.88 23.63
N ASP A 25 -9.29 19.56 24.63
CA ASP A 25 -10.64 19.26 25.16
C ASP A 25 -10.83 17.79 25.59
N GLY A 26 -9.77 17.16 26.09
CA GLY A 26 -9.79 15.77 26.58
C GLY A 26 -9.54 14.71 25.52
N GLU A 27 -9.30 15.11 24.27
CA GLU A 27 -9.04 14.22 23.14
C GLU A 27 -7.67 14.50 22.53
N TYR A 28 -7.00 13.45 22.05
CA TYR A 28 -5.73 13.62 21.33
C TYR A 28 -5.98 14.16 19.92
N ARG A 29 -5.26 15.24 19.56
CA ARG A 29 -5.34 15.93 18.28
C ARG A 29 -3.95 16.27 17.77
N MET A 30 -3.75 16.26 16.47
CA MET A 30 -2.57 16.82 15.83
C MET A 30 -2.67 18.35 15.83
N THR A 31 -1.87 19.01 16.69
CA THR A 31 -1.92 20.46 16.86
C THR A 31 -1.00 21.22 15.91
N PHE A 32 0.17 20.68 15.66
CA PHE A 32 1.17 21.32 14.81
C PHE A 32 1.88 20.29 13.92
N ARG A 33 2.31 20.76 12.77
CA ARG A 33 3.20 20.01 11.87
C ARG A 33 4.30 20.91 11.34
N GLY A 34 5.44 20.30 10.97
CA GLY A 34 6.55 20.95 10.32
C GLY A 34 7.20 20.04 9.30
N GLU A 35 7.80 20.61 8.29
CA GLU A 35 8.44 19.87 7.21
C GLU A 35 9.81 20.47 6.87
N SER A 36 10.72 19.63 6.38
CA SER A 36 12.03 20.00 5.88
C SER A 36 12.50 19.02 4.81
N GLY A 37 13.39 19.44 3.97
CA GLY A 37 14.14 18.50 3.12
C GLY A 37 14.92 17.51 3.99
N THR A 38 14.94 16.24 3.60
CA THR A 38 15.80 15.22 4.24
C THR A 38 17.27 15.50 3.97
N THR A 39 18.10 15.28 4.97
CA THR A 39 19.53 15.67 4.96
C THR A 39 20.49 14.49 5.20
N VAL A 40 20.02 13.27 4.99
CA VAL A 40 20.83 12.04 5.18
C VAL A 40 21.91 11.89 4.11
N GLU A 41 21.67 12.43 2.92
CA GLU A 41 22.62 12.38 1.78
C GLU A 41 23.52 13.62 1.70
N ALA A 42 24.58 13.52 0.88
CA ALA A 42 25.45 14.65 0.59
C ALA A 42 24.62 15.86 0.05
N PRO A 43 24.97 17.09 0.40
CA PRO A 43 26.19 17.50 1.12
C PRO A 43 26.06 17.51 2.66
N ASN A 44 24.90 17.23 3.22
CA ASN A 44 24.68 17.41 4.65
C ASN A 44 25.12 16.18 5.46
N GLU A 45 24.82 14.97 4.98
CA GLU A 45 25.17 13.69 5.60
C GLU A 45 24.86 13.64 7.12
N ASP A 46 23.73 14.21 7.53
CA ASP A 46 23.23 14.17 8.91
C ASP A 46 21.72 14.34 8.96
N VAL A 47 21.00 13.26 9.32
CA VAL A 47 19.55 13.25 9.42
C VAL A 47 19.02 14.27 10.44
N MET A 48 19.78 14.56 11.51
CA MET A 48 19.35 15.47 12.57
C MET A 48 19.18 16.91 12.11
N ILE A 49 19.86 17.33 11.03
CA ILE A 49 19.69 18.69 10.47
C ILE A 49 18.26 18.84 9.94
N GLY A 50 17.76 17.90 9.14
CA GLY A 50 16.40 17.91 8.64
C GLY A 50 15.35 17.83 9.75
N ILE A 51 15.58 16.95 10.72
CA ILE A 51 14.70 16.80 11.90
C ILE A 51 14.60 18.12 12.68
N ARG A 52 15.73 18.74 13.02
CA ARG A 52 15.73 20.04 13.74
C ARG A 52 15.03 21.14 12.99
N ARG A 53 15.15 21.19 11.67
CA ARG A 53 14.42 22.15 10.83
C ARG A 53 12.92 21.91 10.88
N ALA A 54 12.45 20.66 10.72
CA ALA A 54 11.04 20.31 10.78
C ALA A 54 10.44 20.57 12.18
N VAL A 55 11.15 20.16 13.25
CA VAL A 55 10.74 20.45 14.64
C VAL A 55 10.83 21.94 14.96
N GLY A 56 11.82 22.65 14.43
CA GLY A 56 11.97 24.10 14.55
C GLY A 56 10.79 24.86 13.95
N GLU A 57 10.16 24.36 12.90
CA GLU A 57 8.93 24.92 12.36
C GLU A 57 7.77 24.76 13.36
N ILE A 58 7.62 23.59 13.98
CA ILE A 58 6.65 23.37 15.07
C ILE A 58 6.93 24.34 16.22
N ALA A 59 8.20 24.45 16.67
CA ALA A 59 8.58 25.34 17.75
C ALA A 59 8.20 26.81 17.45
N ARG A 60 8.43 27.26 16.21
CA ARG A 60 8.06 28.63 15.77
C ARG A 60 6.54 28.86 15.79
N LEU A 61 5.76 27.84 15.41
CA LEU A 61 4.29 27.96 15.34
C LEU A 61 3.63 27.82 16.71
N SER A 62 4.15 26.94 17.56
CA SER A 62 3.58 26.63 18.89
C SER A 62 4.11 27.52 20.01
N GLY A 63 5.31 28.08 19.83
CA GLY A 63 6.05 28.75 20.90
C GLY A 63 6.77 27.78 21.87
N TYR A 64 6.76 26.49 21.60
CA TYR A 64 7.42 25.47 22.42
C TYR A 64 8.89 25.29 22.02
N SER A 65 9.77 25.12 23.01
CA SER A 65 11.14 24.64 22.79
C SER A 65 11.17 23.13 22.97
N LEU A 66 11.10 22.38 21.86
CA LEU A 66 10.90 20.92 21.88
C LEU A 66 12.18 20.12 21.74
N LEU A 67 13.15 20.63 20.99
CA LEU A 67 14.37 19.90 20.64
C LEU A 67 15.54 20.88 20.49
N ASP A 68 16.68 20.58 21.11
CA ASP A 68 17.96 21.27 20.95
C ASP A 68 19.09 20.29 20.62
N ASP A 69 20.36 20.77 20.64
CA ASP A 69 21.52 19.93 20.35
C ASP A 69 21.78 18.83 21.39
N SER A 70 21.23 18.97 22.60
CA SER A 70 21.34 17.98 23.68
C SER A 70 20.23 16.93 23.67
N GLY A 71 19.18 17.13 22.85
CA GLY A 71 18.03 16.24 22.75
C GLY A 71 16.70 16.92 23.05
N LEU A 72 15.75 16.20 23.65
CA LEU A 72 14.49 16.78 24.11
C LEU A 72 14.76 17.85 25.17
N HIS A 73 14.24 19.04 24.95
CA HIS A 73 14.42 20.17 25.88
C HIS A 73 13.69 19.96 27.20
N ALA A 74 14.16 20.60 28.26
CA ALA A 74 13.57 20.48 29.62
C ALA A 74 12.08 20.88 29.68
N GLU A 75 11.60 21.78 28.84
CA GLU A 75 10.18 22.11 28.69
C GLU A 75 9.36 20.98 28.07
N ALA A 76 10.02 20.00 27.46
CA ALA A 76 9.42 18.83 26.83
C ALA A 76 9.45 17.58 27.73
N VAL A 77 9.63 17.70 29.04
CA VAL A 77 9.75 16.57 29.98
C VAL A 77 8.54 15.63 29.97
N SER A 78 7.37 16.11 29.52
CA SER A 78 6.18 15.30 29.32
C SER A 78 5.96 14.92 27.83
N THR A 79 6.98 15.06 26.97
CA THR A 79 6.87 14.79 25.53
C THR A 79 7.62 13.52 25.18
N GLU A 80 6.91 12.51 24.66
CA GLU A 80 7.53 11.35 24.05
C GLU A 80 7.99 11.71 22.62
N PHE A 81 9.25 11.35 22.31
CA PHE A 81 9.80 11.55 20.98
C PHE A 81 9.92 10.22 20.26
N LEU A 82 9.13 10.06 19.19
CA LEU A 82 9.08 8.85 18.36
C LEU A 82 9.56 9.16 16.95
N ALA A 83 10.06 8.16 16.25
CA ALA A 83 10.52 8.34 14.88
C ALA A 83 10.21 7.13 13.99
N THR A 84 9.94 7.43 12.71
CA THR A 84 9.96 6.46 11.61
C THR A 84 10.96 6.88 10.55
N SER A 85 11.38 5.95 9.74
CA SER A 85 12.29 6.28 8.65
C SER A 85 12.16 5.36 7.44
N SER A 86 12.21 6.00 6.26
CA SER A 86 12.52 5.38 4.97
C SER A 86 13.69 6.08 4.27
N ALA A 87 14.41 6.96 4.98
CA ALA A 87 15.55 7.70 4.43
C ALA A 87 16.71 6.78 4.06
N GLY A 88 17.53 7.23 3.11
CA GLY A 88 18.58 6.40 2.53
C GLY A 88 18.04 5.34 1.55
N GLY A 89 16.79 5.50 1.07
CA GLY A 89 16.15 4.60 0.11
C GLY A 89 15.59 3.31 0.73
N GLY A 90 15.28 3.31 2.04
CA GLY A 90 14.74 2.16 2.75
C GLY A 90 15.73 1.00 2.89
N LEU A 91 15.28 -0.11 3.47
CA LEU A 91 16.03 -1.36 3.55
C LEU A 91 16.06 -2.05 2.17
N GLN A 92 17.22 -2.21 1.58
CA GLN A 92 17.39 -2.84 0.27
C GLN A 92 17.85 -4.29 0.41
N VAL A 93 16.99 -5.22 0.01
CA VAL A 93 17.22 -6.67 0.13
C VAL A 93 17.33 -7.31 -1.24
N LEU A 94 18.35 -8.16 -1.42
CA LEU A 94 18.41 -9.07 -2.54
C LEU A 94 17.94 -10.44 -2.09
N VAL A 95 17.05 -11.04 -2.85
CA VAL A 95 16.46 -12.35 -2.55
C VAL A 95 17.12 -13.43 -3.42
N CYS A 96 17.50 -14.55 -2.82
CA CYS A 96 17.92 -15.75 -3.52
C CYS A 96 17.00 -16.92 -3.14
N GLY A 97 16.39 -17.58 -4.14
CA GLY A 97 15.44 -18.67 -3.93
C GLY A 97 15.74 -19.91 -4.78
N LEU A 98 15.28 -21.10 -4.36
CA LEU A 98 15.41 -22.30 -5.19
C LEU A 98 14.59 -22.17 -6.49
N ALA A 99 13.33 -21.76 -6.38
CA ALA A 99 12.45 -21.51 -7.51
C ALA A 99 11.81 -20.14 -7.34
N LYS A 100 11.77 -19.33 -8.42
CA LYS A 100 11.29 -17.96 -8.38
C LYS A 100 9.84 -17.87 -7.90
N ALA A 101 8.95 -18.66 -8.50
CA ALA A 101 7.50 -18.67 -8.23
C ALA A 101 7.11 -19.41 -6.94
N VAL A 102 8.06 -19.91 -6.15
CA VAL A 102 7.77 -20.67 -4.92
C VAL A 102 8.53 -20.06 -3.74
N THR A 103 9.80 -20.46 -3.58
CA THR A 103 10.62 -20.00 -2.45
C THR A 103 11.09 -18.57 -2.63
N GLY A 104 11.27 -18.11 -3.87
CA GLY A 104 11.56 -16.71 -4.21
C GLY A 104 10.41 -15.79 -3.78
N GLU A 105 9.17 -16.14 -4.07
CA GLU A 105 7.99 -15.37 -3.65
C GLU A 105 7.79 -15.37 -2.12
N SER A 106 8.00 -16.52 -1.44
CA SER A 106 7.92 -16.56 0.02
C SER A 106 8.95 -15.65 0.68
N ALA A 107 10.18 -15.64 0.14
CA ALA A 107 11.24 -14.75 0.62
C ALA A 107 10.94 -13.28 0.31
N GLN A 108 10.38 -12.97 -0.85
CA GLN A 108 9.89 -11.62 -1.16
C GLN A 108 8.81 -11.17 -0.17
N ARG A 109 7.81 -12.01 0.12
CA ARG A 109 6.76 -11.70 1.10
C ARG A 109 7.34 -11.43 2.49
N ALA A 110 8.33 -12.22 2.93
CA ALA A 110 9.00 -11.99 4.21
C ALA A 110 9.71 -10.63 4.23
N ALA A 111 10.48 -10.32 3.19
CA ALA A 111 11.23 -9.08 3.11
C ALA A 111 10.30 -7.84 2.98
N LEU A 112 9.30 -7.89 2.11
CA LEU A 112 8.32 -6.81 1.93
C LEU A 112 7.49 -6.59 3.19
N GLY A 113 7.08 -7.67 3.88
CA GLY A 113 6.37 -7.59 5.15
C GLY A 113 7.22 -6.99 6.29
N ALA A 114 8.56 -7.06 6.20
CA ALA A 114 9.48 -6.35 7.08
C ALA A 114 9.73 -4.89 6.66
N GLY A 115 9.11 -4.42 5.58
CA GLY A 115 9.28 -3.07 5.06
C GLY A 115 10.46 -2.88 4.11
N ALA A 116 11.05 -3.98 3.61
CA ALA A 116 12.18 -3.93 2.68
C ALA A 116 11.75 -3.58 1.25
N ILE A 117 12.70 -3.11 0.47
CA ILE A 117 12.64 -2.96 -0.98
C ILE A 117 13.42 -4.11 -1.60
N ILE A 118 12.80 -4.85 -2.52
CA ILE A 118 13.46 -5.93 -3.23
C ILE A 118 14.24 -5.35 -4.41
N LEU A 119 15.56 -5.52 -4.41
CA LEU A 119 16.41 -5.05 -5.51
C LEU A 119 16.36 -5.99 -6.71
N ASP A 120 16.41 -7.28 -6.45
CA ASP A 120 16.36 -8.34 -7.45
C ASP A 120 16.02 -9.68 -6.78
N VAL A 121 15.56 -10.64 -7.59
CA VAL A 121 15.28 -12.01 -7.16
C VAL A 121 16.09 -12.95 -8.03
N PHE A 122 17.04 -13.66 -7.45
CA PHE A 122 17.80 -14.73 -8.10
C PHE A 122 17.19 -16.08 -7.73
N SER A 123 17.18 -16.97 -8.69
CA SER A 123 16.70 -18.35 -8.49
C SER A 123 17.51 -19.31 -9.34
N THR A 124 17.41 -20.61 -9.06
CA THR A 124 18.10 -21.61 -9.88
C THR A 124 17.45 -21.77 -11.27
N ASP A 125 16.18 -21.38 -11.38
CA ASP A 125 15.43 -21.29 -12.65
C ASP A 125 15.54 -19.90 -13.33
N ASP A 126 16.49 -19.05 -12.88
CA ASP A 126 16.80 -17.77 -13.51
C ASP A 126 17.55 -18.00 -14.83
N GLU A 127 17.02 -17.49 -15.94
CA GLU A 127 17.61 -17.62 -17.27
C GLU A 127 18.94 -16.88 -17.42
N ARG A 128 19.25 -15.97 -16.50
CA ARG A 128 20.51 -15.21 -16.51
C ARG A 128 21.70 -16.10 -16.16
N PRO A 129 22.80 -16.08 -16.95
CA PRO A 129 24.02 -16.77 -16.61
C PRO A 129 24.58 -16.33 -15.25
N VAL A 130 25.24 -17.23 -14.51
CA VAL A 130 25.80 -16.97 -13.17
C VAL A 130 26.65 -15.69 -13.13
N PHE A 131 27.48 -15.45 -14.13
CA PHE A 131 28.32 -14.25 -14.15
C PHE A 131 27.53 -12.95 -14.23
N ARG A 132 26.36 -12.96 -14.89
CA ARG A 132 25.45 -11.80 -14.93
C ARG A 132 24.75 -11.57 -13.60
N ARG A 133 24.37 -12.65 -12.91
CA ARG A 133 23.84 -12.57 -11.54
C ARG A 133 24.89 -12.02 -10.56
N MET A 134 26.16 -12.47 -10.68
CA MET A 134 27.28 -11.95 -9.90
C MET A 134 27.54 -10.45 -10.17
N GLU A 135 27.51 -10.03 -11.43
CA GLU A 135 27.66 -8.62 -11.81
C GLU A 135 26.50 -7.77 -11.24
N ALA A 136 25.27 -8.26 -11.36
CA ALA A 136 24.09 -7.59 -10.80
C ALA A 136 24.18 -7.47 -9.27
N LEU A 137 24.60 -8.52 -8.57
CA LEU A 137 24.79 -8.52 -7.12
C LEU A 137 25.83 -7.48 -6.66
N ARG A 138 26.97 -7.40 -7.35
CA ARG A 138 28.01 -6.40 -7.05
C ARG A 138 27.53 -4.96 -7.30
N ARG A 139 26.74 -4.76 -8.35
CA ARG A 139 26.23 -3.44 -8.72
C ARG A 139 25.09 -3.00 -7.80
N ALA A 140 24.24 -3.93 -7.39
CA ALA A 140 23.09 -3.65 -6.55
C ALA A 140 23.47 -3.15 -5.17
N ARG A 141 24.61 -3.62 -4.60
CA ARG A 141 25.06 -3.26 -3.24
C ARG A 141 23.93 -3.32 -2.22
N PRO A 142 23.28 -4.49 -2.03
CA PRO A 142 22.16 -4.61 -1.11
C PRO A 142 22.60 -4.36 0.34
N ASP A 143 21.66 -3.97 1.18
CA ASP A 143 21.91 -3.85 2.63
C ASP A 143 21.98 -5.23 3.29
N MET A 144 21.26 -6.22 2.74
CA MET A 144 21.33 -7.63 3.13
C MET A 144 20.91 -8.57 2.01
N VAL A 145 21.24 -9.85 2.17
CA VAL A 145 20.81 -10.92 1.28
C VAL A 145 19.94 -11.91 2.06
N LEU A 146 18.78 -12.26 1.51
CA LEU A 146 17.91 -13.31 2.02
C LEU A 146 18.02 -14.54 1.12
N LEU A 147 18.54 -15.64 1.67
CA LEU A 147 18.71 -16.90 0.99
C LEU A 147 17.67 -17.92 1.50
N ALA A 148 16.79 -18.38 0.62
CA ALA A 148 15.73 -19.31 0.94
C ALA A 148 15.63 -20.42 -0.10
N GLY A 149 15.15 -21.59 0.30
CA GLY A 149 14.87 -22.65 -0.67
C GLY A 149 14.82 -24.04 -0.09
N GLY A 150 14.09 -24.89 -0.80
CA GLY A 150 13.82 -26.25 -0.39
C GLY A 150 12.85 -26.33 0.78
N VAL A 151 12.17 -27.49 0.89
CA VAL A 151 11.36 -27.86 2.06
C VAL A 151 12.22 -28.61 3.07
N ASP A 152 11.85 -28.59 4.33
CA ASP A 152 12.60 -29.28 5.38
C ASP A 152 12.67 -30.80 5.15
N GLY A 153 13.85 -31.36 5.35
CA GLY A 153 14.10 -32.77 5.06
C GLY A 153 14.22 -33.12 3.57
N GLY A 154 14.04 -32.13 2.68
CA GLY A 154 14.23 -32.30 1.23
C GLY A 154 15.69 -32.56 0.85
N LYS A 155 15.94 -33.50 -0.07
CA LYS A 155 17.29 -33.90 -0.48
C LYS A 155 18.00 -32.88 -1.39
N SER A 156 17.28 -31.88 -1.92
CA SER A 156 17.86 -30.87 -2.80
C SER A 156 18.55 -29.79 -1.97
N VAL A 157 19.86 -29.87 -1.85
CA VAL A 157 20.72 -28.87 -1.16
C VAL A 157 21.62 -28.11 -2.14
N ASN A 158 21.65 -28.51 -3.41
CA ASN A 158 22.57 -27.95 -4.42
C ASN A 158 22.39 -26.45 -4.67
N PHE A 159 21.15 -25.95 -4.50
CA PHE A 159 20.87 -24.51 -4.62
C PHE A 159 21.67 -23.70 -3.59
N ALA A 160 21.80 -24.22 -2.36
CA ALA A 160 22.55 -23.55 -1.31
C ALA A 160 24.03 -23.45 -1.68
N VAL A 161 24.61 -24.51 -2.27
CA VAL A 161 26.00 -24.48 -2.77
C VAL A 161 26.16 -23.40 -3.83
N GLU A 162 25.29 -23.38 -4.84
CA GLU A 162 25.36 -22.41 -5.95
C GLU A 162 25.32 -20.96 -5.43
N PHE A 163 24.40 -20.65 -4.53
CA PHE A 163 24.28 -19.29 -4.01
C PHE A 163 25.39 -18.94 -3.01
N CYS A 164 25.85 -19.88 -2.19
CA CYS A 164 27.02 -19.67 -1.32
C CYS A 164 28.29 -19.39 -2.14
N ASP A 165 28.53 -20.15 -3.20
CA ASP A 165 29.68 -19.93 -4.11
C ASP A 165 29.56 -18.59 -4.83
N MET A 166 28.36 -18.22 -5.26
CA MET A 166 28.07 -16.93 -5.89
C MET A 166 28.36 -15.77 -4.94
N LEU A 167 27.89 -15.84 -3.68
CA LEU A 167 28.12 -14.82 -2.66
C LEU A 167 29.63 -14.70 -2.33
N ASN A 168 30.32 -15.80 -2.07
CA ASN A 168 31.74 -15.82 -1.78
C ASN A 168 32.58 -15.27 -2.92
N SER A 169 32.22 -15.59 -4.17
CA SER A 169 32.93 -15.11 -5.36
C SER A 169 32.62 -13.64 -5.67
N SER A 170 31.41 -13.20 -5.39
CA SER A 170 30.98 -11.81 -5.66
C SER A 170 31.47 -10.85 -4.59
N LYS A 171 31.52 -11.28 -3.33
CA LYS A 171 31.84 -10.46 -2.15
C LYS A 171 31.13 -9.11 -2.19
N PRO A 172 29.78 -9.11 -2.25
CA PRO A 172 29.01 -7.86 -2.33
C PRO A 172 29.32 -6.99 -1.11
N GLN A 173 29.41 -5.70 -1.36
CA GLN A 173 29.63 -4.72 -0.28
C GLN A 173 28.30 -4.05 0.05
N PRO A 174 27.97 -3.84 1.33
CA PRO A 174 26.76 -3.13 1.70
C PRO A 174 26.80 -1.69 1.19
N ARG A 175 25.63 -1.11 1.02
CA ARG A 175 25.47 0.26 0.53
C ARG A 175 26.08 1.29 1.47
N PHE A 176 25.84 1.14 2.77
CA PHE A 176 26.37 2.00 3.80
C PHE A 176 27.45 1.29 4.61
N GLY A 177 28.54 2.01 4.87
CA GLY A 177 29.66 1.50 5.65
C GLY A 177 30.60 0.56 4.87
N LYS A 178 31.87 0.52 5.29
CA LYS A 178 32.90 -0.39 4.74
C LYS A 178 33.48 -1.31 5.83
N THR A 179 32.98 -1.19 7.05
CA THR A 179 33.62 -1.75 8.24
C THR A 179 32.88 -2.95 8.83
N TYR A 180 31.67 -3.25 8.36
CA TYR A 180 30.89 -4.38 8.83
C TYR A 180 30.70 -5.44 7.76
N ARG A 181 30.49 -6.69 8.20
CA ARG A 181 30.21 -7.80 7.31
C ARG A 181 28.78 -7.66 6.76
N MET A 182 28.60 -7.98 5.47
CA MET A 182 27.28 -8.01 4.84
C MET A 182 26.35 -8.98 5.57
N PRO A 183 25.19 -8.54 6.04
CA PRO A 183 24.18 -9.44 6.61
C PRO A 183 23.65 -10.42 5.57
N VAL A 184 23.63 -11.69 5.92
CA VAL A 184 23.00 -12.76 5.15
C VAL A 184 22.06 -13.54 6.05
N ILE A 185 20.81 -13.65 5.65
CA ILE A 185 19.82 -14.48 6.34
C ILE A 185 19.61 -15.75 5.53
N TYR A 186 19.81 -16.90 6.15
CA TYR A 186 19.42 -18.18 5.59
C TYR A 186 18.12 -18.65 6.25
N ALA A 187 17.08 -18.86 5.45
CA ALA A 187 15.76 -19.33 5.90
C ALA A 187 15.21 -20.38 4.91
N GLY A 188 16.00 -21.42 4.66
CA GLY A 188 15.69 -22.52 3.75
C GLY A 188 15.77 -23.89 4.44
N ASN A 189 15.85 -24.94 3.63
CA ASN A 189 15.91 -26.32 4.06
C ASN A 189 16.94 -26.53 5.20
N ASN A 190 16.47 -27.09 6.31
CA ASN A 190 17.26 -27.35 7.51
C ASN A 190 18.48 -28.27 7.25
N LEU A 191 18.40 -29.18 6.26
CA LEU A 191 19.52 -30.05 5.89
C LEU A 191 20.66 -29.30 5.19
N ALA A 192 20.40 -28.13 4.59
CA ALA A 192 21.44 -27.32 3.96
C ALA A 192 22.05 -26.30 4.94
N ALA A 193 21.45 -26.04 6.08
CA ALA A 193 21.92 -25.04 7.03
C ALA A 193 23.37 -25.24 7.50
N PRO A 194 23.85 -26.45 7.84
CA PRO A 194 25.26 -26.66 8.22
C PRO A 194 26.23 -26.27 7.09
N LEU A 195 25.92 -26.62 5.84
CA LEU A 195 26.74 -26.27 4.67
C LEU A 195 26.80 -24.74 4.47
N VAL A 196 25.68 -24.07 4.62
CA VAL A 196 25.62 -22.60 4.50
C VAL A 196 26.45 -21.95 5.60
N GLN A 197 26.37 -22.45 6.84
CA GLN A 197 27.19 -21.97 7.96
C GLN A 197 28.68 -22.16 7.69
N ASP A 198 29.10 -23.37 7.33
CA ASP A 198 30.52 -23.67 7.04
C ASP A 198 31.07 -22.81 5.89
N THR A 199 30.21 -22.38 4.95
CA THR A 199 30.65 -21.66 3.77
C THR A 199 30.64 -20.13 3.95
N LEU A 200 29.68 -19.57 4.70
CA LEU A 200 29.43 -18.13 4.74
C LEU A 200 29.80 -17.44 6.06
N ASP A 201 29.85 -18.16 7.20
CA ASP A 201 29.94 -17.54 8.53
C ASP A 201 31.25 -16.75 8.76
N ASP A 202 32.34 -17.17 8.12
CA ASP A 202 33.63 -16.46 8.21
C ASP A 202 33.65 -15.13 7.41
N VAL A 203 32.83 -15.01 6.38
CA VAL A 203 32.86 -13.90 5.41
C VAL A 203 31.71 -12.91 5.63
N PHE A 204 30.55 -13.41 6.04
CA PHE A 204 29.32 -12.64 6.17
C PHE A 204 28.84 -12.62 7.63
N ASP A 205 27.93 -11.70 7.96
CA ASP A 205 27.17 -11.75 9.21
C ASP A 205 25.94 -12.62 8.99
N LEU A 206 26.13 -13.94 9.22
CA LEU A 206 25.13 -14.95 8.89
C LEU A 206 24.12 -15.14 10.03
N SER A 207 22.84 -15.13 9.68
CA SER A 207 21.75 -15.53 10.56
C SER A 207 21.00 -16.72 9.97
N VAL A 208 20.95 -17.82 10.68
CA VAL A 208 20.16 -19.01 10.27
C VAL A 208 18.81 -18.96 10.98
N MET A 209 17.74 -18.91 10.21
CA MET A 209 16.35 -18.82 10.66
C MET A 209 15.57 -20.08 10.33
N PRO A 210 14.43 -20.34 11.00
CA PRO A 210 13.51 -21.37 10.57
C PRO A 210 13.15 -21.20 9.09
N ASN A 211 12.94 -22.32 8.39
CA ASN A 211 12.62 -22.30 6.97
C ASN A 211 11.36 -21.46 6.71
N LEU A 212 11.43 -20.55 5.74
CA LEU A 212 10.27 -19.78 5.27
C LEU A 212 9.17 -20.67 4.69
N ARG A 213 9.57 -21.84 4.18
CA ARG A 213 8.67 -22.80 3.55
C ARG A 213 9.01 -24.22 4.00
N PRO A 214 8.67 -24.57 5.26
CA PRO A 214 9.00 -25.89 5.81
C PRO A 214 8.32 -27.03 5.06
N GLY A 215 7.15 -26.78 4.45
CA GLY A 215 6.41 -27.68 3.57
C GLY A 215 6.02 -27.02 2.24
N PHE A 216 5.52 -27.80 1.27
CA PHE A 216 5.11 -27.26 -0.03
C PHE A 216 3.93 -26.28 0.08
N GLU A 217 3.04 -26.49 1.02
CA GLU A 217 1.83 -25.70 1.24
C GLU A 217 1.86 -24.89 2.55
N GLU A 218 3.03 -24.80 3.18
CA GLU A 218 3.20 -24.16 4.48
C GLU A 218 4.22 -23.03 4.40
N GLU A 219 3.90 -21.86 4.96
CA GLU A 219 4.80 -20.72 5.10
C GLU A 219 4.98 -20.34 6.58
N ASN A 220 6.21 -19.98 6.93
CA ASN A 220 6.60 -19.47 8.24
C ASN A 220 7.42 -18.19 8.09
N LEU A 221 6.74 -17.08 7.78
CA LEU A 221 7.38 -15.82 7.44
C LEU A 221 7.78 -14.99 8.68
N GLY A 222 7.09 -15.18 9.80
CA GLY A 222 7.24 -14.36 11.02
C GLY A 222 8.68 -14.23 11.51
N PRO A 223 9.36 -15.34 11.87
CA PRO A 223 10.72 -15.29 12.41
C PRO A 223 11.73 -14.58 11.50
N THR A 224 11.60 -14.76 10.17
CA THR A 224 12.48 -14.10 9.21
C THR A 224 12.15 -12.60 9.08
N ARG A 225 10.89 -12.22 9.12
CA ARG A 225 10.46 -10.80 9.16
C ARG A 225 11.06 -10.08 10.36
N ASP A 226 10.96 -10.69 11.53
CA ASP A 226 11.50 -10.11 12.77
C ASP A 226 13.02 -9.95 12.69
N ARG A 227 13.73 -10.96 12.16
CA ARG A 227 15.18 -10.89 11.99
C ARG A 227 15.61 -9.84 10.96
N ILE A 228 14.91 -9.73 9.85
CA ILE A 228 15.15 -8.66 8.85
C ILE A 228 15.00 -7.28 9.52
N HIS A 229 13.96 -7.12 10.34
CA HIS A 229 13.72 -5.88 11.07
C HIS A 229 14.84 -5.55 12.06
N GLU A 230 15.29 -6.52 12.86
CA GLU A 230 16.41 -6.34 13.79
C GLU A 230 17.71 -5.93 13.07
N LEU A 231 18.03 -6.62 11.97
CA LEU A 231 19.21 -6.30 11.17
C LEU A 231 19.11 -4.93 10.49
N PHE A 232 17.91 -4.53 10.07
CA PHE A 232 17.70 -3.18 9.55
C PHE A 232 18.05 -2.12 10.59
N LEU A 233 17.57 -2.28 11.83
CA LEU A 233 17.86 -1.35 12.90
C LEU A 233 19.35 -1.27 13.21
N SER A 234 20.02 -2.42 13.31
CA SER A 234 21.43 -2.49 13.76
C SER A 234 22.44 -2.20 12.65
N HIS A 235 22.18 -2.58 11.40
CA HIS A 235 23.14 -2.51 10.32
C HIS A 235 22.89 -1.38 9.33
N VAL A 236 21.64 -1.00 9.07
CA VAL A 236 21.32 0.05 8.11
C VAL A 236 21.11 1.38 8.82
N MET A 237 20.24 1.40 9.83
CA MET A 237 19.89 2.62 10.53
C MET A 237 21.03 3.16 11.37
N GLU A 238 21.77 2.31 12.10
CA GLU A 238 22.89 2.75 12.94
C GLU A 238 24.09 3.26 12.12
N GLN A 239 24.21 2.84 10.86
CA GLN A 239 25.30 3.27 9.98
C GLN A 239 24.98 4.54 9.16
N ALA A 240 23.72 4.90 9.07
CA ALA A 240 23.33 6.11 8.34
C ALA A 240 23.67 7.38 9.16
N PRO A 241 24.17 8.45 8.50
CA PRO A 241 24.67 9.63 9.19
C PRO A 241 23.59 10.30 10.06
N GLY A 242 23.90 10.52 11.34
CA GLY A 242 23.03 11.16 12.34
C GLY A 242 22.02 10.23 13.04
N TYR A 243 21.84 8.98 12.59
CA TYR A 243 20.87 8.07 13.22
C TYR A 243 21.26 7.62 14.63
N PHE A 244 22.56 7.53 14.91
CA PHE A 244 22.99 7.27 16.28
C PHE A 244 22.53 8.36 17.25
N ALA A 245 22.56 9.63 16.83
CA ALA A 245 22.05 10.75 17.61
C ALA A 245 20.52 10.67 17.75
N LEU A 246 19.81 10.37 16.66
CA LEU A 246 18.35 10.20 16.66
C LEU A 246 17.92 9.09 17.63
N LYS A 247 18.54 7.90 17.56
CA LYS A 247 18.25 6.75 18.44
C LYS A 247 18.40 7.08 19.92
N ARG A 248 19.37 7.93 20.26
CA ARG A 248 19.58 8.36 21.65
C ARG A 248 18.52 9.33 22.15
N GLN A 249 17.83 10.01 21.26
CA GLN A 249 16.83 11.02 21.59
C GLN A 249 15.40 10.47 21.55
N THR A 250 15.14 9.42 20.76
CA THR A 250 13.82 8.78 20.73
C THR A 250 13.55 7.99 22.00
N THR A 251 12.32 8.04 22.48
CA THR A 251 11.83 7.29 23.65
C THR A 251 11.50 5.84 23.33
N GLY A 252 11.36 5.50 22.04
CA GLY A 252 11.11 4.17 21.53
C GLY A 252 12.00 3.81 20.35
N PRO A 253 11.93 2.58 19.82
CA PRO A 253 12.67 2.17 18.64
C PRO A 253 12.21 2.97 17.42
N ILE A 254 13.15 3.31 16.55
CA ILE A 254 12.84 3.93 15.24
C ILE A 254 12.25 2.84 14.35
N LEU A 255 11.04 3.05 13.82
CA LEU A 255 10.40 2.09 12.94
C LEU A 255 10.70 2.37 11.46
N PRO A 256 10.84 1.35 10.61
CA PRO A 256 10.68 1.54 9.17
C PRO A 256 9.30 2.14 8.87
N THR A 257 9.26 3.17 8.03
CA THR A 257 7.99 3.83 7.63
C THR A 257 6.91 2.84 7.20
N PRO A 258 7.18 1.83 6.34
CA PRO A 258 6.15 0.88 5.95
C PRO A 258 5.66 -0.03 7.07
N LEU A 259 6.52 -0.40 8.01
CA LEU A 259 6.12 -1.20 9.17
C LEU A 259 5.19 -0.39 10.08
N ALA A 260 5.47 0.90 10.24
CA ALA A 260 4.60 1.79 10.99
C ALA A 260 3.22 1.92 10.33
N VAL A 261 3.15 2.07 9.00
CA VAL A 261 1.88 2.02 8.26
C VAL A 261 1.14 0.71 8.52
N GLY A 262 1.84 -0.42 8.48
CA GLY A 262 1.25 -1.72 8.78
C GLY A 262 0.65 -1.81 10.18
N ARG A 263 1.34 -1.27 11.18
CA ARG A 263 0.85 -1.26 12.57
C ARG A 263 -0.45 -0.49 12.73
N ILE A 264 -0.52 0.74 12.24
CA ILE A 264 -1.76 1.53 12.38
C ILE A 264 -2.92 0.90 11.60
N MET A 265 -2.67 0.33 10.42
CA MET A 265 -3.69 -0.39 9.65
C MET A 265 -4.17 -1.65 10.37
N THR A 266 -3.28 -2.40 11.02
CA THR A 266 -3.65 -3.58 11.81
C THR A 266 -4.53 -3.18 13.00
N HIS A 267 -4.15 -2.17 13.78
CA HIS A 267 -4.98 -1.67 14.88
C HIS A 267 -6.34 -1.16 14.41
N LEU A 268 -6.38 -0.50 13.23
CA LEU A 268 -7.63 -0.05 12.64
C LEU A 268 -8.52 -1.24 12.21
N ALA A 269 -7.92 -2.27 11.61
CA ALA A 269 -8.62 -3.49 11.20
C ALA A 269 -9.17 -4.28 12.40
N GLU A 270 -8.40 -4.37 13.49
CA GLU A 270 -8.81 -4.99 14.74
C GLU A 270 -9.97 -4.22 15.42
N ARG A 271 -9.87 -2.88 15.51
CA ARG A 271 -10.93 -2.04 16.09
C ARG A 271 -12.24 -2.17 15.34
N ASP A 272 -12.19 -2.12 14.01
CA ASP A 272 -13.38 -2.09 13.14
C ASP A 272 -13.82 -3.50 12.71
N GLU A 273 -13.13 -4.55 13.17
CA GLU A 273 -13.38 -5.96 12.84
C GLU A 273 -13.53 -6.19 11.32
N THR A 274 -12.66 -5.55 10.53
CA THR A 274 -12.78 -5.55 9.06
C THR A 274 -11.45 -5.75 8.34
N ASN A 275 -11.50 -6.27 7.12
CA ASN A 275 -10.35 -6.29 6.24
C ASN A 275 -10.15 -4.91 5.60
N ILE A 276 -8.89 -4.49 5.52
CA ILE A 276 -8.50 -3.19 4.99
C ILE A 276 -7.59 -3.37 3.78
N LEU A 277 -7.83 -2.57 2.76
CA LEU A 277 -6.92 -2.39 1.63
C LEU A 277 -6.55 -0.91 1.54
N GLY A 278 -5.26 -0.62 1.40
CA GLY A 278 -4.76 0.75 1.26
C GLY A 278 -3.79 0.86 0.10
N ALA A 279 -3.71 2.05 -0.49
CA ALA A 279 -2.71 2.35 -1.51
C ALA A 279 -2.17 3.77 -1.35
N ASP A 280 -0.85 3.91 -1.48
CA ASP A 280 -0.15 5.18 -1.56
C ASP A 280 0.50 5.32 -2.93
N ILE A 281 -0.03 6.21 -3.75
CA ILE A 281 0.45 6.44 -5.11
C ILE A 281 1.39 7.66 -5.17
N GLY A 282 2.67 7.38 -5.31
CA GLY A 282 3.73 8.37 -5.40
C GLY A 282 4.12 8.74 -6.83
N GLY A 283 5.17 9.56 -6.96
CA GLY A 283 5.70 9.97 -8.28
C GLY A 283 6.43 8.87 -9.03
N ALA A 284 7.13 7.99 -8.33
CA ALA A 284 7.93 6.90 -8.91
C ALA A 284 7.35 5.51 -8.63
N THR A 285 6.73 5.32 -7.46
CA THR A 285 6.26 4.04 -6.94
C THR A 285 4.81 4.12 -6.50
N THR A 286 4.16 2.97 -6.45
CA THR A 286 2.87 2.79 -5.78
C THR A 286 3.02 1.67 -4.76
N ASP A 287 2.69 1.97 -3.51
CA ASP A 287 2.61 1.01 -2.43
C ASP A 287 1.17 0.55 -2.25
N VAL A 288 0.96 -0.75 -2.15
CA VAL A 288 -0.33 -1.36 -1.79
C VAL A 288 -0.16 -2.12 -0.49
N PHE A 289 -1.06 -1.86 0.44
CA PHE A 289 -1.08 -2.45 1.77
C PHE A 289 -2.40 -3.19 1.98
N SER A 290 -2.38 -4.34 2.63
CA SER A 290 -3.60 -5.01 3.06
C SER A 290 -3.47 -5.58 4.46
N VAL A 291 -4.60 -5.60 5.18
CA VAL A 291 -4.77 -6.38 6.42
C VAL A 291 -5.95 -7.31 6.18
N ILE A 292 -5.65 -8.58 5.99
CA ILE A 292 -6.64 -9.63 5.70
C ILE A 292 -6.56 -10.69 6.78
N GLY A 293 -7.68 -10.90 7.49
CA GLY A 293 -7.70 -11.86 8.61
C GLY A 293 -6.64 -11.57 9.68
N GLY A 294 -6.31 -10.30 9.90
CA GLY A 294 -5.28 -9.85 10.84
C GLY A 294 -3.84 -9.90 10.29
N THR A 295 -3.62 -10.43 9.08
CA THR A 295 -2.30 -10.50 8.46
C THR A 295 -2.03 -9.26 7.61
N PHE A 296 -0.95 -8.54 7.92
CA PHE A 296 -0.49 -7.41 7.14
C PHE A 296 0.39 -7.87 5.97
N ASN A 297 0.08 -7.38 4.78
CA ASN A 297 0.89 -7.55 3.58
C ASN A 297 1.16 -6.19 2.93
N ARG A 298 2.32 -6.06 2.26
CA ARG A 298 2.73 -4.89 1.49
C ARG A 298 3.35 -5.31 0.18
N THR A 299 3.08 -4.53 -0.86
CA THR A 299 3.75 -4.64 -2.17
C THR A 299 4.18 -3.25 -2.62
N VAL A 300 5.38 -3.14 -3.12
CA VAL A 300 5.91 -1.92 -3.74
C VAL A 300 6.00 -2.14 -5.24
N SER A 301 5.22 -1.41 -5.99
CA SER A 301 5.30 -1.38 -7.45
C SER A 301 6.28 -0.28 -7.87
N ALA A 302 7.55 -0.66 -8.00
CA ALA A 302 8.66 0.28 -8.16
C ALA A 302 8.63 1.14 -9.44
N ASN A 303 7.84 0.74 -10.44
CA ASN A 303 7.77 1.40 -11.75
C ASN A 303 6.35 1.88 -12.11
N LEU A 304 5.45 1.94 -11.14
CA LEU A 304 4.06 2.35 -11.34
C LEU A 304 3.77 3.62 -10.53
N GLY A 305 4.27 4.76 -10.98
CA GLY A 305 4.08 6.05 -10.33
C GLY A 305 3.62 7.12 -11.30
N MET A 306 3.18 8.25 -10.74
CA MET A 306 2.48 9.33 -11.46
C MET A 306 3.38 10.35 -12.16
N SER A 307 4.71 10.30 -11.92
CA SER A 307 5.64 11.29 -12.47
C SER A 307 6.78 10.60 -13.22
N TYR A 308 7.83 10.21 -12.50
CA TYR A 308 9.03 9.57 -13.08
C TYR A 308 8.74 8.22 -13.75
N SER A 309 7.68 7.54 -13.34
CA SER A 309 7.27 6.23 -13.85
C SER A 309 6.00 6.27 -14.72
N SER A 310 5.49 7.44 -15.05
CA SER A 310 4.25 7.59 -15.84
C SER A 310 4.32 6.89 -17.20
N GLY A 311 5.48 6.90 -17.86
CA GLY A 311 5.70 6.17 -19.10
C GLY A 311 5.67 4.64 -18.92
N ASN A 312 6.13 4.13 -17.78
CA ASN A 312 6.03 2.70 -17.48
C ASN A 312 4.57 2.27 -17.26
N VAL A 313 3.77 3.13 -16.62
CA VAL A 313 2.33 2.89 -16.49
C VAL A 313 1.67 2.82 -17.86
N LEU A 314 1.99 3.76 -18.77
CA LEU A 314 1.49 3.74 -20.14
C LEU A 314 1.84 2.44 -20.87
N VAL A 315 3.09 1.99 -20.78
CA VAL A 315 3.55 0.75 -21.44
C VAL A 315 2.88 -0.48 -20.82
N SER A 316 2.78 -0.53 -19.50
CA SER A 316 2.25 -1.70 -18.80
C SER A 316 0.72 -1.81 -18.92
N ALA A 317 0.01 -0.69 -18.85
CA ALA A 317 -1.44 -0.65 -19.02
C ALA A 317 -1.88 -0.79 -20.47
N GLY A 318 -1.12 -0.19 -21.39
CA GLY A 318 -1.54 0.04 -22.77
C GLY A 318 -2.42 1.28 -22.94
N VAL A 319 -2.28 1.94 -24.08
CA VAL A 319 -2.97 3.20 -24.40
C VAL A 319 -4.50 3.09 -24.26
N ALA A 320 -5.09 2.02 -24.81
CA ALA A 320 -6.53 1.82 -24.80
C ALA A 320 -7.12 1.74 -23.38
N ASN A 321 -6.38 1.14 -22.44
CA ASN A 321 -6.81 1.01 -21.05
C ASN A 321 -6.80 2.34 -20.29
N ILE A 322 -5.95 3.28 -20.66
CA ILE A 322 -5.96 4.63 -20.08
C ILE A 322 -7.05 5.47 -20.74
N LEU A 323 -7.20 5.41 -22.08
CA LEU A 323 -8.20 6.17 -22.84
C LEU A 323 -9.64 5.91 -22.38
N ARG A 324 -9.96 4.66 -21.99
CA ARG A 324 -11.31 4.30 -21.51
C ARG A 324 -11.78 5.09 -20.27
N TRP A 325 -10.85 5.63 -19.48
CA TRP A 325 -11.16 6.40 -18.28
C TRP A 325 -11.33 7.91 -18.55
N LEU A 326 -11.11 8.36 -19.79
CA LEU A 326 -11.25 9.78 -20.11
C LEU A 326 -12.73 10.14 -20.36
N PRO A 327 -13.25 11.21 -19.75
CA PRO A 327 -14.62 11.66 -19.97
C PRO A 327 -14.77 12.61 -21.17
N PHE A 328 -13.84 12.54 -22.13
CA PHE A 328 -13.81 13.34 -23.35
C PHE A 328 -13.09 12.60 -24.47
N PRO A 329 -13.33 12.95 -25.75
CA PRO A 329 -12.64 12.33 -26.88
C PRO A 329 -11.15 12.69 -26.85
N CYS A 330 -10.30 11.68 -26.91
CA CYS A 330 -8.84 11.80 -26.93
C CYS A 330 -8.28 10.69 -27.84
N ASP A 331 -7.38 11.04 -28.72
CA ASP A 331 -6.66 10.07 -29.53
C ASP A 331 -5.36 9.60 -28.84
N GLU A 332 -4.78 8.52 -29.35
CA GLU A 332 -3.57 7.90 -28.80
C GLU A 332 -2.40 8.88 -28.76
N THR A 333 -2.18 9.65 -29.83
CA THR A 333 -1.07 10.62 -29.94
C THR A 333 -1.20 11.73 -28.89
N GLN A 334 -2.42 12.22 -28.65
CA GLN A 334 -2.68 13.23 -27.64
C GLN A 334 -2.37 12.73 -26.23
N LEU A 335 -2.76 11.49 -25.92
CA LEU A 335 -2.45 10.85 -24.64
C LEU A 335 -0.95 10.64 -24.45
N GLU A 336 -0.29 10.05 -25.46
CA GLU A 336 1.15 9.80 -25.43
C GLU A 336 1.96 11.09 -25.24
N ASN A 337 1.59 12.16 -25.96
CA ASN A 337 2.24 13.46 -25.81
C ASN A 337 2.04 14.06 -24.41
N ALA A 338 0.85 13.92 -23.83
CA ALA A 338 0.59 14.41 -22.48
C ALA A 338 1.46 13.68 -21.43
N ILE A 339 1.57 12.35 -21.55
CA ILE A 339 2.40 11.52 -20.64
C ILE A 339 3.89 11.79 -20.90
N ALA A 340 4.34 11.94 -22.14
CA ALA A 340 5.71 12.29 -22.46
C ALA A 340 6.09 13.66 -21.88
N ASN A 341 5.19 14.64 -21.95
CA ASN A 341 5.39 15.95 -21.31
C ASN A 341 5.53 15.84 -19.79
N LYS A 342 4.74 14.98 -19.14
CA LYS A 342 4.85 14.68 -17.69
C LYS A 342 6.21 14.04 -17.35
N LEU A 343 6.76 13.17 -18.19
CA LEU A 343 8.11 12.60 -18.00
C LEU A 343 9.22 13.64 -18.07
N ILE A 344 9.08 14.63 -18.97
CA ILE A 344 10.05 15.71 -19.10
C ILE A 344 9.93 16.68 -17.91
N HIS A 345 8.71 16.90 -17.41
CA HIS A 345 8.41 17.78 -16.29
C HIS A 345 7.74 17.05 -15.13
N PRO A 346 8.44 16.12 -14.43
CA PRO A 346 7.83 15.20 -13.47
C PRO A 346 7.20 15.88 -12.25
N THR A 347 7.60 17.10 -11.92
CA THR A 347 7.06 17.88 -10.80
C THR A 347 5.89 18.79 -11.19
N SER A 348 5.51 18.83 -12.49
CA SER A 348 4.35 19.60 -12.92
C SER A 348 3.06 19.09 -12.28
N VAL A 349 2.15 20.00 -11.98
CA VAL A 349 0.79 19.70 -11.55
C VAL A 349 -0.19 19.99 -12.69
N PRO A 350 -1.37 19.33 -12.73
CA PRO A 350 -2.38 19.60 -13.74
C PRO A 350 -2.82 21.08 -13.72
N GLU A 351 -2.69 21.76 -14.85
CA GLU A 351 -3.08 23.17 -14.98
C GLU A 351 -4.48 23.33 -15.61
N THR A 352 -4.92 22.32 -16.37
CA THR A 352 -6.21 22.29 -17.04
C THR A 352 -7.07 21.12 -16.58
N LEU A 353 -8.39 21.19 -16.82
CA LEU A 353 -9.29 20.07 -16.57
C LEU A 353 -8.91 18.84 -17.41
N ARG A 354 -8.34 19.05 -18.60
CA ARG A 354 -7.88 17.98 -19.47
C ARG A 354 -6.67 17.26 -18.87
N ASP A 355 -5.68 18.00 -18.39
CA ASP A 355 -4.50 17.44 -17.73
C ASP A 355 -4.90 16.66 -16.46
N LEU A 356 -5.81 17.24 -15.66
CA LEU A 356 -6.35 16.60 -14.47
C LEU A 356 -7.02 15.25 -14.79
N ALA A 357 -7.86 15.21 -15.82
CA ALA A 357 -8.55 14.00 -16.20
C ALA A 357 -7.59 12.92 -16.74
N ILE A 358 -6.55 13.32 -17.51
CA ILE A 358 -5.49 12.40 -17.98
C ILE A 358 -4.69 11.86 -16.79
N GLU A 359 -4.30 12.70 -15.85
CA GLU A 359 -3.58 12.26 -14.64
C GLU A 359 -4.43 11.28 -13.80
N GLN A 360 -5.73 11.55 -13.66
CA GLN A 360 -6.66 10.65 -12.97
C GLN A 360 -6.89 9.33 -13.72
N ALA A 361 -6.90 9.33 -15.05
CA ALA A 361 -6.97 8.12 -15.85
C ALA A 361 -5.71 7.25 -15.69
N LEU A 362 -4.53 7.88 -15.71
CA LEU A 362 -3.26 7.21 -15.46
C LEU A 362 -3.20 6.60 -14.05
N ALA A 363 -3.70 7.33 -13.04
CA ALA A 363 -3.74 6.86 -11.65
C ALA A 363 -4.58 5.59 -11.48
N ARG A 364 -5.72 5.49 -12.18
CA ARG A 364 -6.57 4.28 -12.17
C ARG A 364 -5.80 3.05 -12.62
N GLU A 365 -5.04 3.18 -13.70
CA GLU A 365 -4.27 2.05 -14.24
C GLU A 365 -3.04 1.74 -13.39
N ALA A 366 -2.35 2.73 -12.86
CA ALA A 366 -1.23 2.50 -11.93
C ALA A 366 -1.69 1.74 -10.67
N LEU A 367 -2.81 2.14 -10.08
CA LEU A 367 -3.40 1.48 -8.91
C LEU A 367 -3.92 0.07 -9.23
N ARG A 368 -4.59 -0.11 -10.38
CA ARG A 368 -5.09 -1.42 -10.83
C ARG A 368 -3.93 -2.41 -11.01
N LEU A 369 -2.90 -2.03 -11.74
CA LEU A 369 -1.71 -2.86 -11.96
C LEU A 369 -0.98 -3.17 -10.66
N SER A 370 -0.90 -2.19 -9.74
CA SER A 370 -0.28 -2.40 -8.43
C SER A 370 -1.11 -3.36 -7.56
N LEU A 371 -2.45 -3.29 -7.64
CA LEU A 371 -3.33 -4.25 -6.96
C LEU A 371 -3.14 -5.66 -7.51
N GLU A 372 -3.04 -5.85 -8.83
CA GLU A 372 -2.80 -7.16 -9.44
C GLU A 372 -1.48 -7.77 -8.93
N GLN A 373 -0.41 -6.98 -8.89
CA GLN A 373 0.86 -7.42 -8.30
C GLN A 373 0.72 -7.76 -6.81
N HIS A 374 -0.06 -6.96 -6.07
CA HIS A 374 -0.30 -7.20 -4.65
C HIS A 374 -1.08 -8.50 -4.42
N ILE A 375 -2.14 -8.75 -5.19
CA ILE A 375 -2.93 -9.99 -5.11
C ILE A 375 -2.06 -11.21 -5.40
N GLU A 376 -1.15 -11.13 -6.37
CA GLU A 376 -0.22 -12.22 -6.67
C GLU A 376 0.75 -12.51 -5.53
N LEU A 377 1.31 -11.47 -4.92
CA LEU A 377 2.28 -11.58 -3.84
C LEU A 377 1.63 -11.90 -2.47
N ALA A 378 0.41 -11.45 -2.25
CA ALA A 378 -0.32 -11.66 -0.99
C ALA A 378 -1.10 -13.00 -0.94
N LYS A 379 -0.87 -13.91 -1.89
CA LYS A 379 -1.44 -15.27 -1.85
C LYS A 379 -0.90 -15.98 -0.61
N GLU A 380 -1.76 -16.18 0.38
CA GLU A 380 -1.45 -17.01 1.55
C GLU A 380 -1.62 -18.48 1.18
N LEU A 381 -0.57 -19.27 1.43
CA LEU A 381 -0.71 -20.72 1.44
C LEU A 381 -1.43 -21.12 2.74
N PRO A 382 -2.38 -22.05 2.70
CA PRO A 382 -3.12 -22.46 3.88
C PRO A 382 -2.14 -23.00 4.93
N GLY A 383 -2.07 -22.34 6.10
CA GLY A 383 -1.40 -22.89 7.28
C GLY A 383 -2.21 -24.05 7.86
N GLU A 384 -1.57 -24.85 8.67
CA GLU A 384 -1.92 -26.03 9.50
C GLU A 384 -3.32 -26.70 9.46
N GLU A 385 -4.38 -26.14 8.90
CA GLU A 385 -5.71 -26.77 8.91
C GLU A 385 -5.89 -27.92 7.90
N LEU A 386 -4.88 -28.28 7.13
CA LEU A 386 -4.92 -29.41 6.18
C LEU A 386 -4.18 -30.66 6.68
N SER A 387 -4.36 -31.03 7.93
CA SER A 387 -3.95 -32.33 8.46
C SER A 387 -4.82 -33.49 7.97
N SER A 388 -5.56 -33.36 6.88
CA SER A 388 -6.27 -34.47 6.27
C SER A 388 -5.84 -34.69 4.82
N LEU A 389 -4.61 -35.21 4.66
CA LEU A 389 -4.15 -35.88 3.43
C LEU A 389 -5.18 -36.92 2.88
N LYS A 390 -6.18 -37.27 3.65
CA LYS A 390 -7.26 -38.17 3.24
C LYS A 390 -8.33 -37.53 2.33
N LYS A 391 -8.44 -36.22 2.27
CA LYS A 391 -9.39 -35.53 1.37
C LYS A 391 -8.80 -35.18 0.00
N VAL A 392 -7.48 -35.14 -0.12
CA VAL A 392 -6.79 -34.81 -1.39
C VAL A 392 -6.73 -36.01 -2.34
N LEU A 393 -6.81 -37.24 -1.81
CA LEU A 393 -6.78 -38.47 -2.62
C LEU A 393 -8.14 -38.88 -3.22
N SER A 394 -9.23 -38.18 -2.89
CA SER A 394 -10.56 -38.53 -3.37
C SER A 394 -11.15 -37.59 -4.45
N SER A 395 -10.42 -36.61 -4.91
CA SER A 395 -10.85 -35.72 -6.00
C SER A 395 -9.84 -35.68 -7.14
N GLN A 396 -9.86 -36.74 -7.95
CA GLN A 396 -8.93 -36.94 -9.07
C GLN A 396 -9.33 -36.19 -10.36
N GLU A 397 -10.24 -35.21 -10.36
CA GLU A 397 -10.68 -34.58 -11.64
C GLU A 397 -10.89 -33.08 -11.66
N GLU A 398 -10.56 -32.32 -10.62
CA GLU A 398 -10.53 -30.87 -10.76
C GLU A 398 -9.12 -30.35 -10.48
N GLY A 399 -8.49 -29.88 -11.56
CA GLY A 399 -7.09 -29.50 -11.58
C GLY A 399 -6.67 -28.63 -10.39
N LEU A 400 -5.45 -28.84 -9.94
CA LEU A 400 -4.69 -28.07 -8.94
C LEU A 400 -4.78 -26.54 -9.16
N LYS A 401 -5.95 -25.97 -8.99
CA LYS A 401 -6.06 -24.54 -8.70
C LYS A 401 -5.70 -24.41 -7.23
N SER A 402 -4.49 -23.95 -6.99
CA SER A 402 -3.97 -23.57 -5.70
C SER A 402 -5.09 -23.01 -4.81
N ARG A 403 -5.33 -23.61 -3.64
CA ARG A 403 -6.19 -23.07 -2.58
C ARG A 403 -5.48 -21.93 -1.82
N ALA A 404 -4.63 -21.16 -2.50
CA ALA A 404 -4.11 -19.93 -1.96
C ALA A 404 -5.29 -18.99 -1.65
N ARG A 405 -5.38 -18.46 -0.44
CA ARG A 405 -6.32 -17.39 -0.13
C ARG A 405 -5.94 -16.16 -0.96
N THR A 406 -6.64 -15.96 -2.03
CA THR A 406 -6.54 -14.74 -2.84
C THR A 406 -7.32 -13.64 -2.14
N ILE A 407 -6.86 -12.41 -2.18
CA ILE A 407 -7.62 -11.25 -1.68
C ILE A 407 -8.97 -11.20 -2.39
N ASP A 408 -10.03 -11.43 -1.65
CA ASP A 408 -11.40 -11.30 -2.16
C ASP A 408 -11.89 -9.87 -1.92
N MET A 409 -12.11 -9.13 -3.00
CA MET A 409 -12.60 -7.74 -2.94
C MET A 409 -13.99 -7.61 -2.32
N GLY A 410 -14.72 -8.71 -2.16
CA GLY A 410 -15.99 -8.77 -1.43
C GLY A 410 -15.83 -8.77 0.10
N THR A 411 -14.63 -9.02 0.60
CA THR A 411 -14.34 -9.03 2.04
C THR A 411 -13.71 -7.73 2.54
N ILE A 412 -13.38 -6.80 1.65
CA ILE A 412 -12.74 -5.53 1.99
C ILE A 412 -13.82 -4.55 2.48
N GLY A 413 -13.82 -4.26 3.78
CA GLY A 413 -14.76 -3.31 4.37
C GLY A 413 -14.29 -1.86 4.39
N LEU A 414 -12.96 -1.62 4.26
CA LEU A 414 -12.38 -0.28 4.19
C LEU A 414 -11.30 -0.20 3.12
N LEU A 415 -11.43 0.79 2.23
CA LEU A 415 -10.44 1.11 1.20
C LEU A 415 -9.88 2.51 1.44
N ILE A 416 -8.54 2.60 1.61
CA ILE A 416 -7.84 3.84 1.94
C ILE A 416 -6.94 4.23 0.77
N GLY A 417 -7.14 5.44 0.25
CA GLY A 417 -6.25 6.04 -0.74
C GLY A 417 -5.31 7.07 -0.11
N SER A 418 -4.09 7.15 -0.60
CA SER A 418 -3.11 8.18 -0.28
C SER A 418 -2.29 8.57 -1.52
N GLY A 419 -1.50 9.62 -1.39
CA GLY A 419 -0.71 10.17 -2.47
C GLY A 419 -1.35 11.35 -3.18
N GLY A 420 -0.53 12.15 -3.86
CA GLY A 420 -0.92 13.48 -4.34
C GLY A 420 -2.20 13.53 -5.16
N VAL A 421 -2.38 12.61 -6.11
CA VAL A 421 -3.55 12.56 -7.00
C VAL A 421 -4.86 12.26 -6.26
N LEU A 422 -4.81 11.54 -5.14
CA LEU A 422 -5.96 11.20 -4.30
C LEU A 422 -6.18 12.25 -3.21
N SER A 423 -5.10 12.58 -2.48
CA SER A 423 -5.15 13.47 -1.31
C SER A 423 -5.44 14.92 -1.68
N HIS A 424 -4.98 15.36 -2.85
CA HIS A 424 -5.16 16.73 -3.35
C HIS A 424 -6.13 16.84 -4.54
N ALA A 425 -6.93 15.80 -4.77
CA ALA A 425 -8.00 15.87 -5.78
C ALA A 425 -8.88 17.11 -5.51
N PRO A 426 -9.12 17.98 -6.50
CA PRO A 426 -9.93 19.21 -6.35
C PRO A 426 -11.33 18.96 -5.77
N ARG A 427 -11.91 17.79 -6.10
CA ARG A 427 -13.15 17.29 -5.50
C ARG A 427 -12.92 15.90 -4.91
N ARG A 428 -13.46 15.65 -3.74
CA ARG A 428 -13.35 14.34 -3.07
C ARG A 428 -14.00 13.21 -3.87
N ALA A 429 -15.03 13.51 -4.64
CA ALA A 429 -15.66 12.57 -5.56
C ALA A 429 -14.70 12.05 -6.65
N GLN A 430 -13.67 12.81 -7.02
CA GLN A 430 -12.65 12.36 -7.96
C GLN A 430 -11.79 11.25 -7.35
N ALA A 431 -11.40 11.39 -6.08
CA ALA A 431 -10.68 10.33 -5.36
C ALA A 431 -11.56 9.07 -5.21
N ALA A 432 -12.86 9.23 -4.88
CA ALA A 432 -13.79 8.12 -4.81
C ALA A 432 -13.92 7.40 -6.17
N ALA A 433 -14.01 8.15 -7.27
CA ALA A 433 -14.06 7.58 -8.61
C ALA A 433 -12.80 6.76 -8.92
N ILE A 434 -11.60 7.30 -8.63
CA ILE A 434 -10.33 6.59 -8.87
C ILE A 434 -10.29 5.28 -8.07
N LEU A 435 -10.65 5.31 -6.79
CA LEU A 435 -10.63 4.13 -5.92
C LEU A 435 -11.63 3.07 -6.38
N LEU A 436 -12.86 3.47 -6.72
CA LEU A 436 -13.89 2.54 -7.22
C LEU A 436 -13.51 1.90 -8.54
N ASP A 437 -12.89 2.67 -9.44
CA ASP A 437 -12.51 2.22 -10.78
C ASP A 437 -11.29 1.30 -10.75
N ALA A 438 -10.29 1.64 -9.94
CA ALA A 438 -9.04 0.89 -9.85
C ALA A 438 -9.18 -0.40 -9.04
N PHE A 439 -9.86 -0.36 -7.90
CA PHE A 439 -9.93 -1.47 -6.95
C PHE A 439 -11.19 -2.32 -7.09
N GLN A 440 -12.23 -1.80 -7.68
CA GLN A 440 -13.50 -2.50 -7.95
C GLN A 440 -14.03 -3.31 -6.75
N PRO A 441 -14.23 -2.69 -5.57
CA PRO A 441 -14.75 -3.39 -4.39
C PRO A 441 -16.12 -4.02 -4.73
N LYS A 442 -16.42 -5.18 -4.10
CA LYS A 442 -17.67 -5.93 -4.28
C LYS A 442 -18.52 -5.82 -3.03
N GLY A 443 -19.82 -5.56 -3.18
CA GLY A 443 -20.70 -5.36 -2.02
C GLY A 443 -20.40 -4.07 -1.27
N PHE A 444 -20.42 -4.13 0.05
CA PHE A 444 -20.16 -2.99 0.93
C PHE A 444 -18.67 -2.72 1.08
N CYS A 445 -18.25 -1.47 0.91
CA CYS A 445 -16.91 -1.01 1.21
C CYS A 445 -16.94 0.48 1.57
N PHE A 446 -16.36 0.88 2.69
CA PHE A 446 -16.20 2.28 3.04
C PHE A 446 -14.94 2.86 2.35
N LEU A 447 -15.07 4.04 1.75
CA LEU A 447 -13.96 4.71 1.07
C LEU A 447 -13.43 5.86 1.93
N ALA A 448 -12.11 5.94 2.05
CA ALA A 448 -11.42 7.01 2.76
C ALA A 448 -10.14 7.45 2.03
N VAL A 449 -9.68 8.65 2.33
CA VAL A 449 -8.38 9.18 1.88
C VAL A 449 -7.60 9.66 3.08
N ASP A 450 -6.34 9.22 3.21
CA ASP A 450 -5.37 9.87 4.11
C ASP A 450 -4.89 11.16 3.43
N SER A 451 -5.35 12.30 3.95
CA SER A 451 -5.18 13.60 3.30
C SER A 451 -3.75 14.16 3.38
N ILE A 452 -2.94 13.67 4.31
CA ILE A 452 -1.62 14.25 4.64
C ILE A 452 -0.52 13.21 4.83
N PHE A 453 -0.84 11.93 4.61
CA PHE A 453 0.07 10.79 4.81
C PHE A 453 0.72 10.78 6.20
N MET A 454 -0.13 10.68 7.24
CA MET A 454 0.32 10.61 8.64
C MET A 454 0.31 9.19 9.22
N MET A 455 -0.12 8.20 8.48
CA MET A 455 -0.12 6.80 8.93
C MET A 455 1.24 6.34 9.49
N PRO A 456 2.42 6.72 8.92
CA PRO A 456 3.69 6.35 9.52
C PRO A 456 3.88 6.88 10.95
N HIS A 457 3.59 8.17 11.16
CA HIS A 457 3.71 8.80 12.47
C HIS A 457 2.79 8.13 13.49
N LEU A 458 1.53 7.92 13.10
CA LEU A 458 0.53 7.30 13.97
C LEU A 458 0.84 5.83 14.24
N GLY A 459 1.43 5.12 13.26
CA GLY A 459 1.95 3.77 13.46
C GLY A 459 3.10 3.72 14.46
N ALA A 460 3.96 4.74 14.52
CA ALA A 460 4.95 4.85 15.59
C ALA A 460 4.28 5.08 16.96
N LEU A 461 3.23 5.90 17.01
CA LEU A 461 2.48 6.17 18.23
C LEU A 461 1.78 4.93 18.80
N THR A 462 1.39 3.97 17.95
CA THR A 462 0.78 2.70 18.44
C THR A 462 1.70 1.90 19.37
N GLN A 463 3.00 2.20 19.42
CA GLN A 463 3.93 1.55 20.36
C GLN A 463 3.65 1.93 21.82
N THR A 464 3.11 3.12 22.05
CA THR A 464 2.90 3.69 23.38
C THR A 464 1.42 4.00 23.65
N ASN A 465 0.68 4.44 22.63
CA ASN A 465 -0.72 4.84 22.78
C ASN A 465 -1.51 4.61 21.47
N SER A 466 -2.03 3.40 21.30
CA SER A 466 -2.81 3.05 20.11
C SER A 466 -4.16 3.79 20.02
N GLU A 467 -4.77 4.11 21.17
CA GLU A 467 -6.02 4.85 21.20
C GLU A 467 -5.83 6.29 20.69
N ALA A 468 -4.77 6.97 21.17
CA ALA A 468 -4.42 8.30 20.67
C ALA A 468 -4.12 8.29 19.17
N ALA A 469 -3.39 7.27 18.69
CA ALA A 469 -3.07 7.11 17.27
C ALA A 469 -4.33 6.98 16.41
N LEU A 470 -5.29 6.14 16.82
CA LEU A 470 -6.54 5.94 16.10
C LEU A 470 -7.44 7.18 16.16
N ASN A 471 -7.51 7.88 17.30
CA ASN A 471 -8.28 9.12 17.44
C ASN A 471 -7.76 10.21 16.48
N VAL A 472 -6.44 10.42 16.44
CA VAL A 472 -5.83 11.41 15.53
C VAL A 472 -6.03 10.98 14.06
N LEU A 473 -5.89 9.70 13.75
CA LEU A 473 -6.14 9.19 12.40
C LEU A 473 -7.53 9.55 11.91
N GLU A 474 -8.55 9.26 12.71
CA GLU A 474 -9.95 9.48 12.37
C GLU A 474 -10.33 10.96 12.28
N LYS A 475 -9.79 11.78 13.17
CA LYS A 475 -10.24 13.17 13.31
C LYS A 475 -9.43 14.17 12.50
N ASP A 476 -8.15 13.89 12.29
CA ASP A 476 -7.22 14.86 11.71
C ASP A 476 -6.65 14.42 10.36
N CYS A 477 -6.63 13.12 10.06
CA CYS A 477 -5.97 12.59 8.87
C CYS A 477 -6.93 12.05 7.82
N PHE A 478 -7.95 11.30 8.24
CA PHE A 478 -8.88 10.67 7.31
C PHE A 478 -9.95 11.64 6.82
N ILE A 479 -10.10 11.68 5.52
CA ILE A 479 -11.28 12.22 4.86
C ILE A 479 -12.16 11.03 4.50
N ARG A 480 -13.27 10.87 5.20
CA ARG A 480 -14.28 9.87 4.91
C ARG A 480 -15.01 10.27 3.63
N LEU A 481 -14.81 9.53 2.54
CA LEU A 481 -15.50 9.77 1.27
C LEU A 481 -16.95 9.30 1.34
N GLY A 482 -17.17 8.14 1.91
CA GLY A 482 -18.48 7.56 2.16
C GLY A 482 -18.53 6.06 1.88
N PRO A 483 -19.64 5.40 2.29
CA PRO A 483 -19.87 4.00 1.98
C PRO A 483 -20.24 3.80 0.51
N SER A 484 -19.69 2.75 -0.10
CA SER A 484 -20.07 2.29 -1.43
C SER A 484 -20.71 0.91 -1.36
N PHE A 485 -21.75 0.71 -2.16
CA PHE A 485 -22.43 -0.57 -2.37
C PHE A 485 -22.32 -0.92 -3.84
N SER A 486 -21.50 -1.92 -4.13
CA SER A 486 -21.21 -2.33 -5.50
C SER A 486 -21.93 -3.62 -5.83
N LEU A 487 -22.85 -3.55 -6.78
CA LEU A 487 -23.56 -4.71 -7.29
C LEU A 487 -22.61 -5.60 -8.13
N PHE A 488 -22.60 -6.90 -7.84
CA PHE A 488 -21.83 -7.89 -8.57
C PHE A 488 -22.66 -9.18 -8.79
N GLY A 489 -22.08 -10.18 -9.46
CA GLY A 489 -22.72 -11.48 -9.71
C GLY A 489 -23.61 -11.53 -10.96
N LEU A 490 -23.99 -10.38 -11.54
CA LEU A 490 -24.65 -10.33 -12.84
C LEU A 490 -23.60 -10.47 -13.94
N PRO A 491 -23.81 -11.35 -14.94
CA PRO A 491 -22.95 -11.39 -16.10
C PRO A 491 -23.10 -10.08 -16.90
N TYR A 492 -22.05 -9.72 -17.63
CA TYR A 492 -22.19 -8.65 -18.59
C TYR A 492 -23.19 -9.07 -19.69
N ASP A 493 -24.25 -8.29 -19.81
CA ASP A 493 -25.27 -8.46 -20.84
C ASP A 493 -25.68 -7.06 -21.35
N PRO A 494 -25.39 -6.74 -22.62
CA PRO A 494 -25.81 -5.49 -23.23
C PRO A 494 -27.32 -5.21 -23.10
N ASP A 495 -28.12 -6.27 -23.06
CA ASP A 495 -29.57 -6.16 -22.94
C ASP A 495 -30.03 -5.75 -21.53
N LEU A 496 -29.15 -5.85 -20.53
CA LEU A 496 -29.40 -5.36 -19.17
C LEU A 496 -29.12 -3.86 -19.00
N LEU A 497 -28.33 -3.25 -19.90
CA LEU A 497 -27.98 -1.83 -19.80
C LEU A 497 -29.25 -0.95 -19.70
N GLY A 498 -29.29 -0.09 -18.69
CA GLY A 498 -30.44 0.78 -18.42
C GLY A 498 -31.64 0.12 -17.76
N LYS A 499 -31.64 -1.22 -17.53
CA LYS A 499 -32.71 -1.89 -16.76
C LYS A 499 -32.46 -1.79 -15.26
N PRO A 500 -33.50 -1.58 -14.43
CA PRO A 500 -33.37 -1.55 -12.99
C PRO A 500 -32.83 -2.88 -12.45
N VAL A 501 -31.71 -2.83 -11.70
CA VAL A 501 -31.05 -4.01 -11.10
C VAL A 501 -30.89 -3.91 -9.59
N LEU A 502 -31.09 -2.73 -9.03
CA LEU A 502 -31.03 -2.50 -7.60
C LEU A 502 -32.18 -1.60 -7.17
N THR A 503 -32.97 -2.06 -6.20
CA THR A 503 -33.97 -1.22 -5.53
C THR A 503 -33.45 -0.81 -4.17
N TYR A 504 -33.59 0.45 -3.80
CA TYR A 504 -33.17 0.95 -2.49
C TYR A 504 -34.29 1.65 -1.73
N SER A 505 -34.22 1.56 -0.42
CA SER A 505 -34.92 2.43 0.51
C SER A 505 -33.91 3.00 1.48
N PHE A 506 -33.95 4.31 1.65
CA PHE A 506 -32.95 5.08 2.40
C PHE A 506 -33.71 6.03 3.35
N SER A 507 -33.42 5.91 4.65
CA SER A 507 -34.02 6.73 5.69
C SER A 507 -32.93 7.45 6.46
N GLY A 508 -32.76 8.73 6.17
CA GLY A 508 -31.72 9.60 6.74
C GLY A 508 -32.30 10.92 7.28
N PRO A 509 -31.45 11.87 7.67
CA PRO A 509 -31.86 13.15 8.22
C PRO A 509 -32.78 13.96 7.30
N ALA A 510 -32.65 13.81 5.98
CA ALA A 510 -33.47 14.47 4.98
C ALA A 510 -34.83 13.78 4.73
N GLY A 511 -35.12 12.70 5.46
CA GLY A 511 -36.37 11.92 5.32
C GLY A 511 -36.15 10.59 4.59
N GLU A 512 -37.26 9.98 4.15
CA GLU A 512 -37.25 8.70 3.44
C GLU A 512 -37.21 8.92 1.93
N GLN A 513 -36.34 8.12 1.27
CA GLN A 513 -36.21 8.08 -0.18
C GLN A 513 -36.28 6.62 -0.63
N GLN A 514 -36.91 6.38 -1.76
CA GLN A 514 -36.92 5.07 -2.42
C GLN A 514 -36.68 5.26 -3.90
N GLY A 515 -36.01 4.29 -4.52
CA GLY A 515 -35.71 4.35 -5.93
C GLY A 515 -35.06 3.07 -6.46
N THR A 516 -34.67 3.14 -7.71
CA THR A 516 -33.96 2.06 -8.40
C THR A 516 -32.73 2.60 -9.06
N VAL A 517 -31.69 1.76 -9.19
CA VAL A 517 -30.50 2.05 -9.99
C VAL A 517 -30.44 1.03 -11.12
N ALA A 518 -30.18 1.52 -12.31
CA ALA A 518 -30.12 0.67 -13.50
C ALA A 518 -28.72 0.05 -13.67
N TYR A 519 -28.65 -1.08 -14.38
CA TYR A 519 -27.39 -1.71 -14.77
C TYR A 519 -26.56 -0.77 -15.66
N GLY A 520 -25.28 -0.61 -15.30
CA GLY A 520 -24.37 0.34 -15.95
C GLY A 520 -24.38 1.74 -15.35
N GLU A 521 -25.13 1.98 -14.29
CA GLU A 521 -25.26 3.32 -13.65
C GLU A 521 -24.66 3.38 -12.25
N ILE A 522 -24.41 4.61 -11.83
CA ILE A 522 -24.02 4.97 -10.45
C ILE A 522 -25.08 5.96 -9.93
N ALA A 523 -25.45 5.81 -8.67
CA ALA A 523 -26.26 6.79 -7.95
C ALA A 523 -25.57 7.19 -6.65
N VAL A 524 -25.75 8.45 -6.23
CA VAL A 524 -25.25 8.97 -4.96
C VAL A 524 -26.42 9.50 -4.14
N LEU A 525 -26.55 8.99 -2.90
CA LEU A 525 -27.52 9.46 -1.93
C LEU A 525 -26.82 10.42 -0.96
N PRO A 526 -27.26 11.68 -0.85
CA PRO A 526 -26.62 12.65 0.03
C PRO A 526 -26.69 12.23 1.50
N LEU A 527 -25.52 12.15 2.15
CA LEU A 527 -25.40 11.89 3.59
C LEU A 527 -24.04 12.47 4.05
N SER A 528 -24.10 13.49 4.93
CA SER A 528 -22.88 14.12 5.45
C SER A 528 -22.09 13.18 6.35
N ALA A 529 -20.81 13.46 6.55
CA ALA A 529 -19.90 12.60 7.34
C ALA A 529 -20.34 12.44 8.81
N GLU A 530 -21.03 13.44 9.37
CA GLU A 530 -21.51 13.45 10.74
C GLU A 530 -22.89 12.78 10.90
N ALA A 531 -23.52 12.40 9.78
CA ALA A 531 -24.86 11.83 9.77
C ALA A 531 -24.83 10.32 9.56
N SER A 532 -25.86 9.64 10.10
CA SER A 532 -26.15 8.24 9.80
C SER A 532 -27.53 8.08 9.17
N ALA A 533 -27.70 6.99 8.45
CA ALA A 533 -28.96 6.64 7.80
C ALA A 533 -29.14 5.11 7.77
N LYS A 534 -30.40 4.67 7.73
CA LYS A 534 -30.71 3.26 7.47
C LYS A 534 -30.90 3.07 5.97
N ILE A 535 -30.21 2.07 5.42
CA ILE A 535 -30.33 1.69 4.02
C ILE A 535 -30.79 0.24 3.90
N ARG A 536 -31.71 0.01 2.98
CA ARG A 536 -32.09 -1.33 2.53
C ARG A 536 -31.90 -1.41 1.02
N LEU A 537 -31.18 -2.42 0.58
CA LEU A 537 -30.87 -2.70 -0.82
C LEU A 537 -31.42 -4.05 -1.21
N GLN A 538 -32.19 -4.11 -2.30
CA GLN A 538 -32.71 -5.34 -2.88
C GLN A 538 -32.15 -5.50 -4.30
N PRO A 539 -31.18 -6.41 -4.53
CA PRO A 539 -30.70 -6.70 -5.87
C PRO A 539 -31.76 -7.47 -6.68
N SER A 540 -31.69 -7.31 -8.00
CA SER A 540 -32.45 -8.13 -8.96
C SER A 540 -31.95 -9.59 -8.96
N GLU A 541 -32.67 -10.46 -9.68
CA GLU A 541 -32.32 -11.87 -9.81
C GLU A 541 -30.87 -12.04 -10.33
N GLY A 542 -30.07 -12.83 -9.64
CA GLY A 542 -28.67 -13.08 -9.93
C GLY A 542 -27.71 -12.08 -9.29
N GLY A 543 -28.17 -10.90 -8.90
CA GLY A 543 -27.35 -9.85 -8.29
C GLY A 543 -27.02 -10.11 -6.82
N ASP A 544 -25.88 -9.59 -6.39
CA ASP A 544 -25.36 -9.66 -5.02
C ASP A 544 -24.83 -8.28 -4.60
N VAL A 545 -25.11 -7.89 -3.37
CA VAL A 545 -24.64 -6.64 -2.73
C VAL A 545 -23.81 -6.93 -1.46
N GLY A 546 -23.23 -8.13 -1.36
CA GLY A 546 -22.38 -8.56 -0.24
C GLY A 546 -23.09 -9.40 0.83
N ARG A 547 -24.32 -9.91 0.55
CA ARG A 547 -25.06 -10.81 1.45
C ARG A 547 -25.44 -12.14 0.80
N GLY A 548 -25.01 -12.35 -0.41
CA GLY A 548 -25.39 -13.50 -1.24
C GLY A 548 -26.35 -13.10 -2.37
N LYS A 549 -26.41 -13.92 -3.40
CA LYS A 549 -27.27 -13.70 -4.57
C LYS A 549 -28.73 -13.55 -4.18
N ASN A 550 -29.39 -12.52 -4.70
CA ASN A 550 -30.82 -12.22 -4.48
C ASN A 550 -31.17 -11.83 -3.03
N VAL A 551 -30.20 -11.75 -2.12
CA VAL A 551 -30.46 -11.45 -0.71
C VAL A 551 -30.41 -9.95 -0.48
N ALA A 552 -31.47 -9.43 0.19
CA ALA A 552 -31.52 -8.04 0.58
C ALA A 552 -30.48 -7.73 1.67
N LEU A 553 -29.81 -6.59 1.54
CA LEU A 553 -28.95 -6.02 2.57
C LEU A 553 -29.71 -4.94 3.32
N GLN A 554 -29.68 -4.96 4.63
CA GLN A 554 -30.18 -3.86 5.48
C GLN A 554 -29.16 -3.55 6.56
N MET A 555 -28.77 -2.28 6.66
CA MET A 555 -27.81 -1.82 7.68
C MET A 555 -27.96 -0.31 7.95
N GLU A 556 -27.35 0.13 9.03
CA GLU A 556 -27.11 1.55 9.30
C GLU A 556 -25.73 1.91 8.72
N VAL A 557 -25.64 3.08 8.08
CA VAL A 557 -24.43 3.58 7.45
C VAL A 557 -24.13 5.00 7.92
N SER A 558 -22.86 5.28 8.15
CA SER A 558 -22.37 6.66 8.33
C SER A 558 -22.12 7.28 6.95
N GLY A 559 -22.32 8.59 6.84
CA GLY A 559 -22.08 9.30 5.59
C GLY A 559 -20.60 9.61 5.30
N GLY A 560 -20.41 10.49 4.34
CA GLY A 560 -19.08 10.95 3.94
C GLY A 560 -19.17 12.21 3.07
N THR A 561 -18.02 12.73 2.65
CA THR A 561 -17.95 13.95 1.82
C THR A 561 -18.59 13.77 0.44
N VAL A 562 -18.71 12.54 -0.04
CA VAL A 562 -19.40 12.21 -1.31
C VAL A 562 -20.85 11.78 -1.04
N GLY A 563 -21.11 11.11 0.08
CA GLY A 563 -22.40 10.50 0.41
C GLY A 563 -22.37 8.98 0.26
N VAL A 564 -23.54 8.35 0.15
CA VAL A 564 -23.68 6.90 -0.05
C VAL A 564 -23.70 6.60 -1.54
N ILE A 565 -22.76 5.77 -2.00
CA ILE A 565 -22.57 5.45 -3.42
C ILE A 565 -23.20 4.09 -3.72
N LEU A 566 -24.11 4.04 -4.69
CA LEU A 566 -24.70 2.83 -5.24
C LEU A 566 -24.11 2.58 -6.63
N ASP A 567 -23.24 1.61 -6.76
CA ASP A 567 -22.51 1.31 -7.99
C ASP A 567 -23.06 0.05 -8.65
N CYS A 568 -23.85 0.22 -9.70
CA CYS A 568 -24.47 -0.85 -10.47
C CYS A 568 -23.80 -1.05 -11.86
N ARG A 569 -22.56 -0.59 -12.04
CA ARG A 569 -21.80 -0.78 -13.29
C ARG A 569 -21.40 -2.24 -13.57
N GLY A 570 -21.67 -3.12 -12.63
CA GLY A 570 -21.17 -4.49 -12.63
C GLY A 570 -19.75 -4.58 -12.04
N ARG A 571 -19.26 -5.80 -11.87
CA ARG A 571 -17.89 -6.08 -11.47
C ARG A 571 -17.27 -7.02 -12.47
N ASP A 572 -16.08 -6.79 -12.64
CA ASP A 572 -15.08 -6.66 -13.65
C ASP A 572 -15.49 -5.63 -14.71
N ILE A 573 -15.55 -4.34 -14.33
CA ILE A 573 -15.81 -3.20 -15.25
C ILE A 573 -14.85 -3.24 -16.46
N VAL A 574 -13.67 -3.82 -16.28
CA VAL A 574 -12.63 -3.98 -17.30
C VAL A 574 -13.09 -4.83 -18.48
N HIS A 575 -14.01 -5.79 -18.27
CA HIS A 575 -14.57 -6.62 -19.36
C HIS A 575 -15.56 -5.88 -20.28
N LEU A 576 -15.89 -4.63 -19.94
CA LEU A 576 -16.65 -3.72 -20.80
C LEU A 576 -15.76 -3.01 -21.85
N GLU A 577 -14.53 -3.49 -22.06
CA GLU A 577 -13.47 -2.85 -22.87
C GLU A 577 -13.91 -2.38 -24.25
N SER A 578 -14.78 -3.12 -24.93
CA SER A 578 -15.25 -2.75 -26.26
C SER A 578 -16.38 -1.70 -26.27
N GLN A 579 -16.91 -1.31 -25.10
CA GLN A 579 -18.12 -0.48 -25.02
C GLN A 579 -18.00 0.73 -24.10
N ILE A 580 -16.96 0.83 -23.25
CA ILE A 580 -16.70 2.05 -22.49
C ILE A 580 -16.21 3.11 -23.48
N ASN A 581 -17.08 4.01 -23.82
CA ASN A 581 -16.72 5.20 -24.56
C ASN A 581 -16.67 6.41 -23.62
N TRP A 582 -16.06 7.49 -24.05
CA TRP A 582 -15.92 8.71 -23.26
C TRP A 582 -17.27 9.28 -22.77
N GLN A 583 -18.38 9.08 -23.53
CA GLN A 583 -19.72 9.56 -23.13
C GLN A 583 -20.22 8.78 -21.90
N GLN A 584 -19.97 7.49 -21.82
CA GLN A 584 -20.36 6.70 -20.66
C GLN A 584 -19.52 7.06 -19.44
N GLN A 585 -18.20 7.24 -19.64
CA GLN A 585 -17.33 7.72 -18.58
C GLN A 585 -17.74 9.11 -18.07
N ALA A 586 -18.11 10.02 -18.97
CA ALA A 586 -18.63 11.33 -18.60
C ALA A 586 -19.87 11.24 -17.70
N LYS A 587 -20.83 10.36 -18.03
CA LYS A 587 -22.01 10.13 -17.19
C LYS A 587 -21.64 9.61 -15.80
N TRP A 588 -20.69 8.69 -15.68
CA TRP A 588 -20.29 8.14 -14.38
C TRP A 588 -19.59 9.16 -13.49
N VAL A 589 -18.65 9.94 -14.04
CA VAL A 589 -17.96 10.97 -13.25
C VAL A 589 -18.88 12.15 -12.90
N GLU A 590 -19.89 12.43 -13.72
CA GLU A 590 -20.94 13.41 -13.41
C GLU A 590 -21.86 12.90 -12.28
N ALA A 591 -22.33 11.66 -12.37
CA ALA A 591 -23.20 11.04 -11.36
C ALA A 591 -22.54 10.97 -9.98
N LEU A 592 -21.21 10.73 -9.92
CA LEU A 592 -20.42 10.80 -8.69
C LEU A 592 -20.18 12.24 -8.20
N GLY A 593 -20.40 13.27 -9.02
CA GLY A 593 -20.03 14.65 -8.73
C GLY A 593 -18.53 14.95 -8.88
N ALA A 594 -17.77 14.08 -9.57
CA ALA A 594 -16.34 14.26 -9.82
C ALA A 594 -16.07 15.40 -10.82
N PHE A 595 -16.93 15.54 -11.84
CA PHE A 595 -16.97 16.66 -12.77
C PHE A 595 -18.39 17.16 -12.92
N THR A 596 -18.55 18.46 -13.12
CA THR A 596 -19.87 19.07 -13.42
C THR A 596 -20.21 18.94 -14.90
N ALA A 597 -21.51 19.00 -15.23
CA ALA A 597 -21.98 19.01 -16.63
C ALA A 597 -21.29 20.13 -17.46
N ALA A 598 -21.10 21.32 -16.87
CA ALA A 598 -20.43 22.43 -17.55
C ALA A 598 -18.94 22.14 -17.87
N GLU A 599 -18.22 21.52 -16.93
CA GLU A 599 -16.84 21.11 -17.15
C GLU A 599 -16.70 20.00 -18.20
N LEU A 600 -17.60 19.02 -18.18
CA LEU A 600 -17.65 17.96 -19.19
C LEU A 600 -17.99 18.51 -20.58
N GLN A 601 -18.89 19.46 -20.64
CA GLN A 601 -19.18 20.17 -21.91
C GLN A 601 -17.96 20.94 -22.41
N ALA A 602 -17.22 21.61 -21.53
CA ALA A 602 -15.98 22.32 -21.89
C ALA A 602 -14.89 21.35 -22.38
N LEU A 603 -14.78 20.16 -21.77
CA LEU A 603 -13.84 19.10 -22.18
C LEU A 603 -14.21 18.47 -23.53
N GLY A 604 -15.50 18.25 -23.79
CA GLY A 604 -16.00 17.65 -25.04
C GLY A 604 -16.11 18.63 -26.20
N GLY A 605 -16.19 19.93 -25.95
CA GLY A 605 -16.37 21.00 -26.95
C GLY A 605 -15.08 21.53 -27.56
N GLY A 606 -13.92 21.10 -27.11
CA GLY A 606 -12.61 21.48 -27.68
C GLY A 606 -12.32 20.65 -28.93
N ARG A 607 -12.77 21.12 -30.10
CA ARG A 607 -12.31 20.65 -31.42
C ARG A 607 -10.99 21.32 -31.77
#